data_774861e1a0f6030b440f2e1d18b452fe
#
_entry.id   774861e1a0f6030b440f2e1d18b452fe
#
_cell.length_a   1.000
_cell.length_b   1.000
_cell.length_c   1.000
_cell.angle_alpha   90.00
_cell.angle_beta   90.00
_cell.angle_gamma   90.00
#
_symmetry.space_group_name_H-M   'P 1'
#
loop_
_entity.id
_entity.type
_entity.pdbx_description
1 polymer ?
#
loop_
_entity_poly.entity_id
_entity_poly.type
_entity_poly.pdbx_seq_one_letter_code
_entity_poly.pdbx_strand_id
1 'polypeptide(L)'
;YWTIDKVSGSAAQITMNWDASKIPFPLLMLSDIRASYWDGTFWQEIGGTGSGSVLTTGSVTSNSVSAFNSNFTIGSISFVLPLRIISFTASRENNYSRANWAIGNELNVVSYELERSDDGISFNTISVKNPFNRNGTEFYSYADSKQINNIAYYRLKVVGIDNRIIYSGI
;
A
#
# COMPACT_ATOMS: atom_id res chain seq x y z
N TYR A 1 20.41 -0.46 -3.27
CA TYR A 1 21.13 0.68 -3.89
C TYR A 1 22.26 0.21 -4.78
N TRP A 2 22.74 1.09 -5.65
CA TRP A 2 23.89 0.89 -6.53
C TRP A 2 24.97 1.91 -6.16
N THR A 3 26.21 1.50 -6.16
CA THR A 3 27.37 2.41 -6.05
C THR A 3 27.90 2.67 -7.45
N ILE A 4 28.05 3.93 -7.82
CA ILE A 4 28.51 4.34 -9.14
C ILE A 4 29.63 5.35 -8.96
N ASP A 5 30.83 5.03 -9.47
CA ASP A 5 32.00 5.88 -9.43
C ASP A 5 32.28 6.50 -10.80
N LYS A 6 32.57 7.79 -10.81
CA LYS A 6 32.92 8.51 -12.02
C LYS A 6 34.41 8.44 -12.24
N VAL A 7 34.80 7.91 -13.37
CA VAL A 7 36.22 7.89 -13.79
C VAL A 7 36.59 9.14 -14.57
N SER A 8 35.73 9.61 -15.46
CA SER A 8 35.95 10.83 -16.27
C SER A 8 34.63 11.29 -16.92
N GLY A 9 34.67 12.44 -17.59
CA GLY A 9 33.56 12.96 -18.38
C GLY A 9 32.72 14.05 -17.66
N SER A 10 31.68 14.52 -18.35
CA SER A 10 30.73 15.52 -17.87
C SER A 10 29.56 14.86 -17.12
N ALA A 11 28.45 15.55 -17.05
CA ALA A 11 27.20 15.01 -16.50
C ALA A 11 26.66 13.87 -17.37
N ALA A 12 25.97 12.94 -16.73
CA ALA A 12 25.32 11.79 -17.37
C ALA A 12 23.94 11.51 -16.75
N GLN A 13 23.11 10.77 -17.46
CA GLN A 13 21.88 10.19 -16.91
C GLN A 13 22.14 8.76 -16.44
N ILE A 14 21.49 8.38 -15.37
CA ILE A 14 21.57 7.03 -14.80
C ILE A 14 20.23 6.35 -14.97
N THR A 15 20.22 5.19 -15.63
CA THR A 15 19.03 4.34 -15.71
C THR A 15 19.16 3.19 -14.72
N MET A 16 18.19 3.10 -13.82
CA MET A 16 18.09 2.03 -12.84
C MET A 16 16.87 1.18 -13.17
N ASN A 17 17.05 -0.14 -13.15
CA ASN A 17 15.99 -1.10 -13.44
C ASN A 17 15.53 -1.77 -12.14
N TRP A 18 14.25 -2.11 -12.08
CA TRP A 18 13.71 -2.91 -10.98
C TRP A 18 13.08 -4.20 -11.48
N ASP A 19 13.01 -5.14 -10.56
CA ASP A 19 12.23 -6.37 -10.63
C ASP A 19 11.36 -6.41 -9.37
N ALA A 20 10.06 -6.31 -9.53
CA ALA A 20 9.12 -6.21 -8.42
C ALA A 20 9.20 -7.40 -7.46
N SER A 21 9.62 -8.58 -7.94
CA SER A 21 9.83 -9.77 -7.10
C SER A 21 10.98 -9.63 -6.09
N LYS A 22 11.88 -8.66 -6.32
CA LYS A 22 13.08 -8.41 -5.49
C LYS A 22 12.99 -7.16 -4.64
N ILE A 23 11.89 -6.41 -4.75
CA ILE A 23 11.66 -5.19 -3.97
C ILE A 23 10.84 -5.53 -2.74
N PRO A 24 11.29 -5.19 -1.51
CA PRO A 24 10.57 -5.53 -0.28
C PRO A 24 9.28 -4.74 -0.09
N PHE A 25 9.09 -3.66 -0.86
CA PHE A 25 7.91 -2.79 -0.82
C PHE A 25 7.29 -2.68 -2.20
N PRO A 26 5.94 -2.69 -2.32
CA PRO A 26 5.31 -2.49 -3.61
C PRO A 26 5.58 -1.06 -4.11
N LEU A 27 6.01 -0.97 -5.35
CA LEU A 27 5.97 0.29 -6.09
C LEU A 27 4.51 0.52 -6.49
N LEU A 28 3.95 1.69 -6.18
CA LEU A 28 2.51 1.90 -6.31
C LEU A 28 2.12 2.55 -7.64
N MET A 29 2.87 3.58 -8.05
CA MET A 29 2.61 4.30 -9.30
C MET A 29 3.91 4.62 -10.02
N LEU A 30 3.94 4.40 -11.33
CA LEU A 30 5.10 4.75 -12.16
C LEU A 30 5.41 6.25 -12.11
N SER A 31 4.37 7.08 -12.04
CA SER A 31 4.49 8.54 -11.92
C SER A 31 5.23 9.01 -10.69
N ASP A 32 5.28 8.21 -9.65
CA ASP A 32 5.87 8.56 -8.35
C ASP A 32 7.30 8.08 -8.21
N ILE A 33 7.73 7.17 -9.09
CA ILE A 33 9.08 6.60 -9.05
C ILE A 33 10.09 7.65 -9.50
N ARG A 34 11.14 7.80 -8.70
CA ARG A 34 12.25 8.73 -8.94
C ARG A 34 13.59 8.05 -8.76
N ALA A 35 14.55 8.54 -9.49
CA ALA A 35 15.95 8.26 -9.21
C ALA A 35 16.43 9.16 -8.08
N SER A 36 17.19 8.62 -7.15
CA SER A 36 17.74 9.35 -6.01
C SER A 36 19.22 8.97 -5.78
N TYR A 37 20.01 9.90 -5.24
CA TYR A 37 21.38 9.66 -4.82
C TYR A 37 21.57 10.04 -3.34
N TRP A 38 22.56 9.45 -2.69
CA TRP A 38 22.94 9.75 -1.32
C TRP A 38 23.97 10.89 -1.29
N ASP A 39 23.64 12.01 -0.63
CA ASP A 39 24.54 13.17 -0.54
C ASP A 39 25.52 13.12 0.65
N GLY A 40 25.47 12.05 1.42
CA GLY A 40 26.20 11.87 2.68
C GLY A 40 25.33 12.05 3.92
N THR A 41 24.14 12.63 3.79
CA THR A 41 23.22 12.91 4.89
C THR A 41 21.80 12.45 4.57
N PHE A 42 21.33 12.72 3.36
CA PHE A 42 19.98 12.41 2.90
C PHE A 42 19.96 11.85 1.48
N TRP A 43 18.88 11.14 1.15
CA TRP A 43 18.60 10.78 -0.23
C TRP A 43 18.01 11.98 -0.96
N GLN A 44 18.70 12.41 -2.02
CA GLN A 44 18.30 13.53 -2.87
C GLN A 44 17.66 13.01 -4.14
N GLU A 45 16.50 13.55 -4.49
CA GLU A 45 15.83 13.27 -5.76
C GLU A 45 16.63 13.87 -6.92
N ILE A 46 16.85 13.08 -7.95
CA ILE A 46 17.49 13.49 -9.20
C ILE A 46 16.58 13.32 -10.42
N GLY A 47 15.27 13.30 -10.16
CA GLY A 47 14.23 13.26 -11.19
C GLY A 47 14.03 11.90 -11.83
N GLY A 48 13.48 11.95 -13.02
CA GLY A 48 13.03 10.77 -13.74
C GLY A 48 11.57 10.43 -13.43
N THR A 49 11.01 9.58 -14.26
CA THR A 49 9.67 8.97 -14.06
C THR A 49 9.77 7.51 -14.39
N GLY A 50 9.12 6.67 -13.61
CA GLY A 50 9.11 5.23 -13.82
C GLY A 50 8.47 4.86 -15.16
N SER A 51 9.03 3.84 -15.81
CA SER A 51 8.54 3.24 -17.06
C SER A 51 8.47 1.73 -16.90
N GLY A 52 7.56 1.09 -17.59
CA GLY A 52 7.33 -0.37 -17.50
C GLY A 52 6.14 -0.73 -16.62
N SER A 53 6.32 -1.64 -15.67
CA SER A 53 5.25 -2.09 -14.77
C SER A 53 5.72 -2.12 -13.32
N VAL A 54 4.91 -1.56 -12.43
CA VAL A 54 5.14 -1.63 -10.97
C VAL A 54 4.99 -3.05 -10.41
N LEU A 55 4.30 -3.94 -11.12
CA LEU A 55 4.03 -5.31 -10.69
C LEU A 55 5.06 -6.33 -11.18
N THR A 56 5.85 -5.99 -12.18
CA THR A 56 6.83 -6.90 -12.80
C THR A 56 8.20 -6.26 -12.90
N THR A 57 8.53 -5.66 -14.04
CA THR A 57 9.82 -5.02 -14.29
C THR A 57 9.64 -3.62 -14.85
N GLY A 58 10.60 -2.76 -14.59
CA GLY A 58 10.60 -1.42 -15.14
C GLY A 58 11.92 -0.72 -14.92
N SER A 59 11.96 0.56 -15.28
CA SER A 59 13.14 1.40 -15.16
C SER A 59 12.79 2.85 -14.84
N VAL A 60 13.74 3.56 -14.25
CA VAL A 60 13.73 5.02 -14.11
C VAL A 60 15.06 5.57 -14.59
N THR A 61 15.00 6.60 -15.43
CA THR A 61 16.19 7.34 -15.88
C THR A 61 16.20 8.71 -15.23
N SER A 62 17.29 9.02 -14.54
CA SER A 62 17.47 10.30 -13.85
C SER A 62 17.55 11.49 -14.81
N ASN A 63 17.39 12.69 -14.28
CA ASN A 63 17.92 13.88 -14.94
C ASN A 63 19.45 13.78 -15.03
N SER A 64 20.05 14.68 -15.80
CA SER A 64 21.50 14.72 -15.93
C SER A 64 22.14 15.09 -14.60
N VAL A 65 23.06 14.28 -14.10
CA VAL A 65 23.80 14.48 -12.85
C VAL A 65 25.29 14.59 -13.13
N SER A 66 25.95 15.47 -12.39
CA SER A 66 27.42 15.66 -12.45
C SER A 66 28.14 15.09 -11.22
N ALA A 67 27.43 14.91 -10.13
CA ALA A 67 27.94 14.29 -8.91
C ALA A 67 27.81 12.76 -8.98
N PHE A 68 28.94 12.09 -8.94
CA PHE A 68 29.08 10.64 -8.84
C PHE A 68 29.94 10.33 -7.61
N ASN A 69 30.35 9.11 -7.43
CA ASN A 69 31.03 8.59 -6.23
C ASN A 69 30.08 8.55 -5.04
N SER A 70 28.88 8.06 -5.29
CA SER A 70 27.82 7.95 -4.30
C SER A 70 26.96 6.72 -4.55
N ASN A 71 26.06 6.47 -3.61
CA ASN A 71 25.05 5.44 -3.75
C ASN A 71 23.81 6.03 -4.45
N PHE A 72 23.22 5.23 -5.32
CA PHE A 72 22.00 5.57 -6.04
C PHE A 72 20.91 4.57 -5.70
N THR A 73 19.67 5.01 -5.71
CA THR A 73 18.50 4.17 -5.44
C THR A 73 17.29 4.64 -6.22
N ILE A 74 16.31 3.77 -6.29
CA ILE A 74 14.97 4.10 -6.74
C ILE A 74 14.17 4.51 -5.51
N GLY A 75 13.57 5.69 -5.53
CA GLY A 75 12.68 6.22 -4.51
C GLY A 75 11.27 6.43 -5.03
N SER A 76 10.37 6.79 -4.14
CA SER A 76 9.02 7.25 -4.49
C SER A 76 8.77 8.59 -3.82
N ILE A 77 8.15 9.52 -4.57
CA ILE A 77 7.72 10.82 -4.03
C ILE A 77 6.42 10.72 -3.24
N SER A 78 5.68 9.66 -3.42
CA SER A 78 4.49 9.37 -2.63
C SER A 78 4.83 8.39 -1.51
N PHE A 79 4.87 8.90 -0.29
CA PHE A 79 4.86 8.02 0.88
C PHE A 79 3.44 7.50 1.06
N VAL A 80 3.17 6.34 0.51
CA VAL A 80 2.00 5.61 0.94
C VAL A 80 2.36 4.93 2.25
N LEU A 81 2.01 5.56 3.35
CA LEU A 81 1.99 4.86 4.62
C LEU A 81 1.12 3.61 4.43
N PRO A 82 1.60 2.42 4.83
CA PRO A 82 0.81 1.21 4.65
C PRO A 82 -0.55 1.40 5.32
N LEU A 83 -1.61 1.00 4.62
CA LEU A 83 -2.95 0.95 5.17
C LEU A 83 -2.92 0.25 6.52
N ARG A 84 -3.53 0.86 7.51
CA ARG A 84 -3.61 0.34 8.86
C ARG A 84 -5.07 0.18 9.29
N ILE A 85 -5.46 -1.04 9.63
CA ILE A 85 -6.69 -1.26 10.39
C ILE A 85 -6.41 -0.76 11.80
N ILE A 86 -6.96 0.42 12.17
CA ILE A 86 -6.78 1.03 13.49
C ILE A 86 -7.61 0.28 14.52
N SER A 87 -8.85 -0.03 14.15
CA SER A 87 -9.76 -0.82 14.98
C SER A 87 -10.74 -1.60 14.12
N PHE A 88 -11.17 -2.73 14.63
CA PHE A 88 -12.32 -3.49 14.16
C PHE A 88 -13.06 -4.05 15.37
N THR A 89 -14.35 -3.82 15.45
CA THR A 89 -15.21 -4.33 16.53
C THR A 89 -16.53 -4.77 15.97
N ALA A 90 -17.09 -5.85 16.54
CA ALA A 90 -18.45 -6.24 16.30
C ALA A 90 -19.17 -6.45 17.62
N SER A 91 -20.33 -5.84 17.80
CA SER A 91 -21.14 -5.94 19.01
C SER A 91 -22.59 -6.19 18.69
N ARG A 92 -23.28 -6.91 19.58
CA ARG A 92 -24.72 -7.12 19.47
C ARG A 92 -25.47 -5.88 19.97
N GLU A 93 -26.39 -5.39 19.14
CA GLU A 93 -27.29 -4.29 19.47
C GLU A 93 -28.76 -4.77 19.30
N ASN A 94 -29.43 -5.13 20.40
CA ASN A 94 -30.79 -5.64 20.37
C ASN A 94 -30.97 -6.83 19.40
N ASN A 95 -31.62 -6.60 18.25
CA ASN A 95 -31.95 -7.64 17.27
C ASN A 95 -30.97 -7.72 16.08
N TYR A 96 -29.89 -6.96 16.08
CA TYR A 96 -28.88 -6.97 15.04
C TYR A 96 -27.47 -6.89 15.63
N SER A 97 -26.47 -7.11 14.81
CA SER A 97 -25.08 -6.88 15.17
C SER A 97 -24.54 -5.67 14.41
N ARG A 98 -23.76 -4.84 15.07
CA ARG A 98 -23.06 -3.73 14.44
C ARG A 98 -21.57 -4.03 14.39
N ALA A 99 -21.02 -4.00 13.19
CA ALA A 99 -19.58 -3.96 12.96
C ALA A 99 -19.16 -2.52 12.71
N ASN A 100 -18.06 -2.10 13.38
CA ASN A 100 -17.44 -0.79 13.19
C ASN A 100 -15.96 -0.99 12.95
N TRP A 101 -15.39 -0.20 12.04
CA TRP A 101 -13.94 -0.21 11.83
C TRP A 101 -13.41 1.19 11.49
N ALA A 102 -12.16 1.39 11.86
CA ALA A 102 -11.41 2.60 11.56
C ALA A 102 -10.15 2.22 10.78
N ILE A 103 -9.91 2.96 9.71
CA ILE A 103 -8.80 2.75 8.80
C ILE A 103 -7.95 4.00 8.74
N GLY A 104 -6.63 3.85 8.91
CA GLY A 104 -5.67 4.92 8.71
C GLY A 104 -5.01 4.81 7.34
N ASN A 105 -4.90 5.95 6.63
CA ASN A 105 -4.22 6.08 5.34
C ASN A 105 -4.74 5.07 4.30
N GLU A 106 -6.02 5.17 3.96
CA GLU A 106 -6.68 4.24 3.04
C GLU A 106 -6.40 4.51 1.55
N LEU A 107 -5.15 4.79 1.22
CA LEU A 107 -4.75 4.94 -0.18
C LEU A 107 -4.59 3.57 -0.84
N ASN A 108 -4.99 3.49 -2.11
CA ASN A 108 -4.87 2.29 -2.94
C ASN A 108 -5.69 1.08 -2.43
N VAL A 109 -6.84 1.33 -1.84
CA VAL A 109 -7.81 0.31 -1.47
C VAL A 109 -8.86 0.17 -2.55
N VAL A 110 -9.23 -1.06 -2.88
CA VAL A 110 -10.32 -1.39 -3.80
C VAL A 110 -11.63 -1.52 -3.03
N SER A 111 -11.62 -2.28 -1.93
CA SER A 111 -12.83 -2.53 -1.15
C SER A 111 -12.52 -2.97 0.27
N TYR A 112 -13.51 -2.75 1.14
CA TYR A 112 -13.66 -3.37 2.45
C TYR A 112 -14.78 -4.39 2.37
N GLU A 113 -14.46 -5.65 2.60
CA GLU A 113 -15.41 -6.75 2.64
C GLU A 113 -15.61 -7.19 4.09
N LEU A 114 -16.80 -6.93 4.64
CA LEU A 114 -17.14 -7.45 5.94
C LEU A 114 -17.59 -8.90 5.78
N GLU A 115 -16.91 -9.79 6.45
CA GLU A 115 -17.18 -11.21 6.43
C GLU A 115 -17.76 -11.69 7.77
N ARG A 116 -18.70 -12.63 7.69
CA ARG A 116 -19.33 -13.28 8.83
C ARG A 116 -19.19 -14.79 8.75
N SER A 117 -19.04 -15.40 9.92
CA SER A 117 -19.05 -16.85 10.10
C SER A 117 -19.95 -17.25 11.29
N ASP A 118 -20.63 -18.38 11.19
CA ASP A 118 -21.40 -18.97 12.28
C ASP A 118 -20.58 -20.06 13.04
N ASP A 119 -19.41 -20.47 12.48
CA ASP A 119 -18.52 -21.51 13.03
C ASP A 119 -17.10 -21.03 13.36
N GLY A 120 -16.76 -19.78 12.99
CA GLY A 120 -15.42 -19.20 13.14
C GLY A 120 -14.38 -19.70 12.13
N ILE A 121 -14.78 -20.53 11.16
CA ILE A 121 -13.92 -21.17 10.16
C ILE A 121 -14.32 -20.72 8.75
N SER A 122 -15.59 -20.89 8.42
CA SER A 122 -16.16 -20.61 7.10
C SER A 122 -16.75 -19.20 7.08
N PHE A 123 -16.05 -18.28 6.44
CA PHE A 123 -16.46 -16.88 6.36
C PHE A 123 -17.10 -16.56 5.02
N ASN A 124 -18.21 -15.80 5.06
CA ASN A 124 -18.91 -15.32 3.88
C ASN A 124 -19.00 -13.79 3.92
N THR A 125 -18.75 -13.14 2.80
CA THR A 125 -18.91 -11.69 2.66
C THR A 125 -20.37 -11.30 2.79
N ILE A 126 -20.70 -10.42 3.73
CA ILE A 126 -22.05 -9.93 4.00
C ILE A 126 -22.22 -8.45 3.60
N SER A 127 -21.13 -7.73 3.41
CA SER A 127 -21.16 -6.34 2.96
C SER A 127 -19.85 -5.99 2.27
N VAL A 128 -19.96 -5.15 1.25
CA VAL A 128 -18.81 -4.53 0.59
C VAL A 128 -18.95 -3.01 0.68
N LYS A 129 -17.91 -2.33 1.11
CA LYS A 129 -17.83 -0.87 1.17
C LYS A 129 -16.70 -0.36 0.28
N ASN A 130 -16.99 0.70 -0.45
CA ASN A 130 -15.97 1.42 -1.21
C ASN A 130 -15.16 2.32 -0.28
N PRO A 131 -13.84 2.38 -0.44
CA PRO A 131 -13.00 3.32 0.29
C PRO A 131 -13.19 4.75 -0.21
N PHE A 132 -12.90 5.73 0.63
CA PHE A 132 -12.77 7.12 0.21
C PHE A 132 -11.43 7.40 -0.46
N ASN A 133 -10.43 6.51 -0.27
CA ASN A 133 -9.07 6.59 -0.82
C ASN A 133 -8.40 7.95 -0.55
N ARG A 134 -8.37 8.36 0.70
CA ARG A 134 -7.75 9.61 1.13
C ARG A 134 -6.87 9.43 2.37
N ASN A 135 -6.02 10.41 2.63
CA ASN A 135 -5.19 10.45 3.83
C ASN A 135 -6.05 10.71 5.08
N GLY A 136 -5.57 10.21 6.21
CA GLY A 136 -6.20 10.39 7.50
C GLY A 136 -6.84 9.12 8.03
N THR A 137 -7.79 9.28 8.94
CA THR A 137 -8.54 8.17 9.53
C THR A 137 -9.98 8.22 9.05
N GLU A 138 -10.44 7.13 8.47
CA GLU A 138 -11.81 6.98 8.00
C GLU A 138 -12.55 5.95 8.84
N PHE A 139 -13.84 6.20 9.07
CA PHE A 139 -14.70 5.39 9.92
C PHE A 139 -15.83 4.79 9.10
N TYR A 140 -16.07 3.52 9.35
CA TYR A 140 -17.10 2.74 8.66
C TYR A 140 -17.94 1.97 9.66
N SER A 141 -19.17 1.69 9.27
CA SER A 141 -20.06 0.81 10.03
C SER A 141 -20.98 0.00 9.12
N TYR A 142 -21.43 -1.12 9.64
CA TYR A 142 -22.46 -1.95 9.03
C TYR A 142 -23.34 -2.59 10.09
N ALA A 143 -24.65 -2.57 9.86
CA ALA A 143 -25.63 -3.27 10.70
C ALA A 143 -26.03 -4.59 10.02
N ASP A 144 -25.65 -5.70 10.61
CA ASP A 144 -26.06 -7.04 10.17
C ASP A 144 -27.38 -7.42 10.85
N SER A 145 -28.45 -7.40 10.08
CA SER A 145 -29.81 -7.74 10.54
C SER A 145 -30.06 -9.24 10.65
N LYS A 146 -29.10 -10.09 10.24
CA LYS A 146 -29.27 -11.54 10.38
C LYS A 146 -29.33 -11.93 11.86
N GLN A 147 -30.39 -12.60 12.24
CA GLN A 147 -30.58 -13.06 13.62
C GLN A 147 -29.44 -14.01 14.03
N ILE A 148 -28.87 -13.75 15.21
CA ILE A 148 -27.85 -14.60 15.82
C ILE A 148 -28.54 -15.54 16.78
N ASN A 149 -28.54 -16.82 16.46
CA ASN A 149 -29.14 -17.86 17.33
C ASN A 149 -28.21 -18.23 18.49
N ASN A 150 -26.88 -18.12 18.28
CA ASN A 150 -25.87 -18.46 19.28
C ASN A 150 -24.69 -17.48 19.24
N ILE A 151 -23.66 -17.77 18.47
CA ILE A 151 -22.45 -16.95 18.30
C ILE A 151 -22.30 -16.63 16.81
N ALA A 152 -21.82 -15.43 16.51
CA ALA A 152 -21.37 -15.06 15.18
C ALA A 152 -19.98 -14.43 15.26
N TYR A 153 -19.14 -14.78 14.33
CA TYR A 153 -17.79 -14.27 14.18
C TYR A 153 -17.74 -13.31 13.01
N TYR A 154 -16.99 -12.25 13.16
CA TYR A 154 -16.81 -11.24 12.11
C TYR A 154 -15.34 -10.97 11.88
N ARG A 155 -14.97 -10.66 10.65
CA ARG A 155 -13.67 -10.10 10.29
C ARG A 155 -13.83 -9.14 9.14
N LEU A 156 -12.90 -8.21 9.04
CA LEU A 156 -12.77 -7.30 7.92
C LEU A 156 -11.70 -7.82 6.97
N LYS A 157 -12.04 -7.96 5.69
CA LYS A 157 -11.13 -8.23 4.60
C LYS A 157 -10.93 -6.94 3.81
N VAL A 158 -9.70 -6.50 3.67
CA VAL A 158 -9.31 -5.33 2.89
C VAL A 158 -8.62 -5.78 1.63
N VAL A 159 -9.09 -5.30 0.48
CA VAL A 159 -8.53 -5.62 -0.84
C VAL A 159 -7.84 -4.38 -1.39
N GLY A 160 -6.54 -4.50 -1.66
CA GLY A 160 -5.73 -3.45 -2.29
C GLY A 160 -5.78 -3.48 -3.80
N ILE A 161 -5.40 -2.40 -4.47
CA ILE A 161 -5.32 -2.32 -5.94
C ILE A 161 -4.27 -3.27 -6.54
N ASP A 162 -3.32 -3.71 -5.73
CA ASP A 162 -2.29 -4.69 -6.05
C ASP A 162 -2.75 -6.15 -5.79
N ASN A 163 -4.06 -6.34 -5.54
CA ASN A 163 -4.69 -7.60 -5.14
C ASN A 163 -4.18 -8.17 -3.79
N ARG A 164 -3.44 -7.42 -3.01
CA ARG A 164 -3.12 -7.83 -1.65
C ARG A 164 -4.35 -7.82 -0.78
N ILE A 165 -4.42 -8.80 0.10
CA ILE A 165 -5.51 -8.98 1.05
C ILE A 165 -4.94 -8.85 2.47
N ILE A 166 -5.59 -8.02 3.28
CA ILE A 166 -5.30 -7.87 4.70
C ILE A 166 -6.57 -8.20 5.48
N TYR A 167 -6.43 -8.94 6.55
CA TYR A 167 -7.54 -9.26 7.45
C TYR A 167 -7.37 -8.56 8.80
N SER A 168 -8.50 -8.20 9.43
CA SER A 168 -8.54 -7.89 10.86
C SER A 168 -8.38 -9.15 11.71
N GLY A 169 -8.26 -8.98 13.03
CA GLY A 169 -8.64 -10.04 13.98
C GLY A 169 -10.12 -10.41 13.84
N ILE A 170 -10.48 -11.55 14.44
CA ILE A 170 -11.85 -12.04 14.55
C ILE A 170 -12.43 -11.56 15.89
#